data_087a4ab56bbbbac37fcd82537b6384c0
#
_entry.id   087a4ab56bbbbac37fcd82537b6384c0
#
_cell.length_a   1.000
_cell.length_b   1.000
_cell.length_c   1.000
_cell.angle_alpha   90.00
_cell.angle_beta   90.00
_cell.angle_gamma   90.00
#
_symmetry.space_group_name_H-M   'P 1'
#
loop_
_entity.id
_entity.type
_entity.pdbx_description
1 polymer ?
#
loop_
_entity_poly.entity_id
_entity_poly.type
_entity_poly.pdbx_seq_one_letter_code
_entity_poly.pdbx_strand_id
1 'polypeptide(L)'
;MTTGGGGAGTFTGMNIDPNGRVTIPNTPAFTVNGVSAVSTTPGSSQVLNFGSIILNNGNYFNISTDRFVAPVAGHYFFAYSCMTTTQSHTSNIVIRRNGSGRHSSYTQNATYLRHNIAVVEYLAVNDYVDIVLEHGGVHGGFDHFSGFLIG
;
A
#
# COMPACT_ATOMS: atom_id res chain seq x y z
N MET A 1 9.86 34.76 25.30
CA MET A 1 10.04 34.03 24.05
C MET A 1 11.52 34.04 23.73
N THR A 2 12.25 33.01 24.09
CA THR A 2 13.70 32.89 23.85
C THR A 2 13.92 32.18 22.53
N THR A 3 14.35 32.91 21.52
CA THR A 3 14.85 32.35 20.26
C THR A 3 16.25 31.80 20.51
N GLY A 4 16.34 30.50 20.75
CA GLY A 4 17.61 29.78 20.75
C GLY A 4 18.13 29.67 19.31
N GLY A 5 19.22 30.41 19.01
CA GLY A 5 19.95 30.31 17.75
C GLY A 5 20.69 28.99 17.68
N GLY A 6 20.08 27.99 17.09
CA GLY A 6 20.74 26.77 16.57
C GLY A 6 20.77 26.87 15.06
N GLY A 7 21.91 26.54 14.44
CA GLY A 7 22.18 26.72 13.03
C GLY A 7 21.05 26.28 12.11
N ALA A 8 20.83 27.03 11.05
CA ALA A 8 19.73 26.91 10.11
C ALA A 8 19.73 25.56 9.36
N GLY A 9 19.24 24.53 10.02
CA GLY A 9 18.66 23.40 9.34
C GLY A 9 17.25 23.82 8.88
N THR A 10 17.02 23.92 7.61
CA THR A 10 15.69 24.16 7.05
C THR A 10 14.81 22.98 7.47
N PHE A 11 13.98 23.15 8.50
CA PHE A 11 12.95 22.19 8.86
C PHE A 11 11.86 22.25 7.76
N THR A 12 11.99 21.45 6.75
CA THR A 12 10.98 21.31 5.69
C THR A 12 9.86 20.33 6.07
N GLY A 13 9.77 20.00 7.38
CA GLY A 13 8.88 18.95 7.86
C GLY A 13 7.40 19.33 7.95
N MET A 14 7.09 20.62 8.15
CA MET A 14 5.70 21.09 8.31
C MET A 14 5.58 22.51 7.77
N ASN A 15 4.57 22.75 6.95
CA ASN A 15 4.21 24.08 6.46
C ASN A 15 2.82 24.47 6.97
N ILE A 16 2.68 25.72 7.42
CA ILE A 16 1.39 26.32 7.74
C ILE A 16 1.18 27.49 6.79
N ASP A 17 0.15 27.45 5.98
CA ASP A 17 -0.16 28.53 5.04
C ASP A 17 -0.90 29.69 5.73
N PRO A 18 -1.08 30.84 5.05
CA PRO A 18 -1.77 32.00 5.63
C PRO A 18 -3.24 31.75 6.03
N ASN A 19 -3.87 30.66 5.52
CA ASN A 19 -5.22 30.25 5.88
C ASN A 19 -5.24 29.21 7.02
N GLY A 20 -4.09 28.93 7.65
CA GLY A 20 -3.96 27.98 8.76
C GLY A 20 -3.92 26.50 8.34
N ARG A 21 -3.79 26.17 7.03
CA ARG A 21 -3.69 24.79 6.59
C ARG A 21 -2.30 24.25 6.84
N VAL A 22 -2.23 23.07 7.46
CA VAL A 22 -0.98 22.37 7.77
C VAL A 22 -0.71 21.33 6.69
N THR A 23 0.51 21.32 6.15
CA THR A 23 1.01 20.28 5.25
C THR A 23 2.32 19.72 5.77
N ILE A 24 2.50 18.40 5.61
CA ILE A 24 3.73 17.69 5.98
C ILE A 24 4.26 17.02 4.72
N PRO A 25 5.06 17.73 3.90
CA PRO A 25 5.46 17.27 2.56
C PRO A 25 6.22 15.93 2.55
N ASN A 26 6.92 15.61 3.65
CA ASN A 26 7.75 14.40 3.75
C ASN A 26 7.01 13.20 4.36
N THR A 27 5.69 13.30 4.59
CA THR A 27 4.91 12.14 5.06
C THR A 27 5.01 11.01 4.03
N PRO A 28 5.49 9.81 4.41
CA PRO A 28 5.51 8.67 3.53
C PRO A 28 4.12 8.36 3.00
N ALA A 29 3.96 8.34 1.68
CA ALA A 29 2.70 8.04 1.03
C ALA A 29 2.95 7.46 -0.36
N PHE A 30 2.11 6.52 -0.78
CA PHE A 30 2.18 5.96 -2.13
C PHE A 30 0.81 5.59 -2.67
N THR A 31 0.71 5.54 -3.99
CA THR A 31 -0.39 4.94 -4.74
C THR A 31 0.18 4.29 -5.99
N VAL A 32 -0.14 3.03 -6.18
CA VAL A 32 0.26 2.23 -7.35
C VAL A 32 -0.94 1.48 -7.92
N ASN A 33 -0.87 1.13 -9.19
CA ASN A 33 -1.87 0.34 -9.91
C ASN A 33 -1.26 -0.40 -11.10
N GLY A 34 -2.13 -0.98 -11.94
CA GLY A 34 -1.72 -1.57 -13.21
C GLY A 34 -1.21 -2.99 -13.08
N VAL A 35 -1.76 -3.76 -12.12
CA VAL A 35 -1.54 -5.21 -12.08
C VAL A 35 -2.00 -5.81 -13.40
N SER A 36 -1.16 -6.61 -14.05
CA SER A 36 -1.55 -7.44 -15.17
C SER A 36 -2.52 -8.52 -14.72
N ALA A 37 -3.43 -8.95 -15.60
CA ALA A 37 -4.33 -10.06 -15.29
C ALA A 37 -3.53 -11.28 -14.84
N VAL A 38 -3.87 -11.81 -13.67
CA VAL A 38 -3.16 -12.92 -13.06
C VAL A 38 -4.15 -13.91 -12.44
N SER A 39 -3.82 -15.19 -12.49
CA SER A 39 -4.59 -16.26 -11.86
C SER A 39 -3.65 -17.24 -11.18
N THR A 40 -4.04 -17.69 -9.98
CA THR A 40 -3.33 -18.73 -9.24
C THR A 40 -4.29 -19.84 -8.81
N THR A 41 -3.75 -21.02 -8.58
CA THR A 41 -4.49 -22.16 -8.03
C THR A 41 -4.27 -22.25 -6.50
N PRO A 42 -5.16 -22.92 -5.76
CA PRO A 42 -4.95 -23.18 -4.33
C PRO A 42 -3.58 -23.80 -4.05
N GLY A 43 -2.84 -23.23 -3.09
CA GLY A 43 -1.47 -23.64 -2.77
C GLY A 43 -0.36 -22.96 -3.57
N SER A 44 -0.72 -22.09 -4.53
CA SER A 44 0.22 -21.33 -5.36
C SER A 44 -0.03 -19.84 -5.17
N SER A 45 0.68 -19.20 -4.24
CA SER A 45 0.55 -17.77 -3.98
C SER A 45 1.46 -16.94 -4.88
N GLN A 46 1.01 -15.75 -5.27
CA GLN A 46 1.78 -14.82 -6.09
C GLN A 46 1.71 -13.40 -5.53
N VAL A 47 2.86 -12.75 -5.38
CA VAL A 47 2.93 -11.30 -5.14
C VAL A 47 2.38 -10.58 -6.37
N LEU A 48 1.50 -9.60 -6.17
CA LEU A 48 0.96 -8.81 -7.27
C LEU A 48 2.00 -7.80 -7.75
N ASN A 49 2.26 -7.80 -9.06
CA ASN A 49 3.20 -6.89 -9.70
C ASN A 49 2.46 -5.68 -10.24
N PHE A 50 2.75 -4.51 -9.69
CA PHE A 50 2.16 -3.24 -10.12
C PHE A 50 2.90 -2.66 -11.31
N GLY A 51 2.16 -2.16 -12.30
CA GLY A 51 2.74 -1.60 -13.54
C GLY A 51 3.04 -0.11 -13.46
N SER A 52 2.41 0.63 -12.54
CA SER A 52 2.48 2.09 -12.50
C SER A 52 2.51 2.65 -11.10
N ILE A 53 3.35 3.64 -10.89
CA ILE A 53 3.38 4.49 -9.70
C ILE A 53 2.63 5.78 -10.02
N ILE A 54 1.55 6.06 -9.26
CA ILE A 54 0.79 7.32 -9.37
C ILE A 54 1.34 8.34 -8.38
N LEU A 55 1.67 7.89 -7.17
CA LEU A 55 2.27 8.69 -6.11
C LEU A 55 3.32 7.86 -5.40
N ASN A 56 4.47 8.43 -5.06
CA ASN A 56 5.49 7.78 -4.23
C ASN A 56 6.31 8.84 -3.49
N ASN A 57 5.70 9.40 -2.46
CA ASN A 57 6.34 10.44 -1.66
C ASN A 57 7.44 9.83 -0.79
N GLY A 58 8.67 10.31 -0.99
CA GLY A 58 9.87 9.78 -0.36
C GLY A 58 10.45 8.52 -1.01
N ASN A 59 9.85 8.00 -2.11
CA ASN A 59 10.31 6.81 -2.84
C ASN A 59 10.35 5.52 -2.00
N TYR A 60 9.39 5.37 -1.08
CA TYR A 60 9.34 4.21 -0.18
C TYR A 60 8.57 3.01 -0.74
N PHE A 61 7.90 3.15 -1.89
CA PHE A 61 7.39 2.03 -2.66
C PHE A 61 8.39 1.66 -3.76
N ASN A 62 8.87 0.43 -3.75
CA ASN A 62 9.77 -0.10 -4.78
C ASN A 62 9.00 -0.97 -5.76
N ILE A 63 8.80 -0.47 -7.01
CA ILE A 63 8.06 -1.15 -8.07
C ILE A 63 8.76 -2.43 -8.57
N SER A 64 10.08 -2.56 -8.39
CA SER A 64 10.80 -3.77 -8.80
C SER A 64 10.61 -4.94 -7.84
N THR A 65 10.21 -4.67 -6.61
CA THR A 65 9.91 -5.68 -5.60
C THR A 65 8.45 -5.71 -5.18
N ASP A 66 7.65 -4.73 -5.67
CA ASP A 66 6.24 -4.52 -5.35
C ASP A 66 5.98 -4.37 -3.85
N ARG A 67 6.88 -3.62 -3.17
CA ARG A 67 6.86 -3.45 -1.72
C ARG A 67 6.92 -1.98 -1.31
N PHE A 68 6.09 -1.63 -0.35
CA PHE A 68 6.29 -0.46 0.48
C PHE A 68 7.22 -0.83 1.64
N VAL A 69 8.23 0.01 1.91
CA VAL A 69 9.16 -0.17 3.05
C VAL A 69 9.02 1.02 3.98
N ALA A 70 8.73 0.76 5.26
CA ALA A 70 8.52 1.80 6.25
C ALA A 70 9.83 2.53 6.59
N PRO A 71 9.96 3.84 6.32
CA PRO A 71 11.17 4.60 6.65
C PRO A 71 11.26 4.97 8.12
N VAL A 72 10.14 5.02 8.82
CA VAL A 72 10.02 5.32 10.24
C VAL A 72 9.04 4.36 10.89
N ALA A 73 9.22 4.11 12.19
CA ALA A 73 8.24 3.34 12.96
C ALA A 73 6.97 4.18 13.16
N GLY A 74 5.80 3.55 13.04
CA GLY A 74 4.53 4.26 13.21
C GLY A 74 3.34 3.46 12.72
N HIS A 75 2.17 4.07 12.83
CA HIS A 75 0.93 3.50 12.29
C HIS A 75 0.73 3.97 10.85
N TYR A 76 0.51 3.01 9.97
CA TYR A 76 0.28 3.25 8.56
C TYR A 76 -1.13 2.79 8.18
N PHE A 77 -1.80 3.59 7.37
CA PHE A 77 -3.01 3.16 6.68
C PHE A 77 -2.64 2.51 5.35
N PHE A 78 -3.28 1.39 5.03
CA PHE A 78 -3.20 0.74 3.73
C PHE A 78 -4.59 0.45 3.21
N ALA A 79 -4.78 0.68 1.91
CA ALA A 79 -5.99 0.30 1.20
C ALA A 79 -5.63 -0.38 -0.12
N TYR A 80 -6.22 -1.55 -0.35
CA TYR A 80 -6.12 -2.26 -1.62
C TYR A 80 -7.51 -2.59 -2.14
N SER A 81 -7.72 -2.40 -3.43
CA SER A 81 -8.90 -2.87 -4.14
C SER A 81 -8.52 -3.46 -5.49
N CYS A 82 -9.21 -4.52 -5.90
CA CYS A 82 -9.12 -5.08 -7.24
C CYS A 82 -10.44 -5.71 -7.66
N MET A 83 -10.53 -6.05 -8.94
CA MET A 83 -11.64 -6.84 -9.48
C MET A 83 -11.15 -8.26 -9.75
N THR A 84 -11.98 -9.26 -9.42
CA THR A 84 -11.69 -10.66 -9.76
C THR A 84 -11.89 -10.93 -11.26
N THR A 85 -11.25 -11.98 -11.78
CA THR A 85 -11.50 -12.50 -13.13
C THR A 85 -12.81 -13.31 -13.21
N THR A 86 -13.17 -13.75 -14.40
CA THR A 86 -14.37 -14.59 -14.67
C THR A 86 -14.29 -16.01 -14.15
N GLN A 87 -13.26 -16.39 -13.41
CA GLN A 87 -13.12 -17.75 -12.93
C GLN A 87 -14.08 -18.02 -11.77
N SER A 88 -14.89 -19.08 -11.90
CA SER A 88 -15.87 -19.53 -10.91
C SER A 88 -15.24 -20.16 -9.65
N HIS A 89 -14.13 -19.63 -9.20
CA HIS A 89 -13.38 -20.14 -8.05
C HIS A 89 -13.37 -19.12 -6.91
N THR A 90 -13.06 -19.63 -5.74
CA THR A 90 -12.74 -18.78 -4.60
C THR A 90 -11.53 -17.90 -4.92
N SER A 91 -11.53 -16.66 -4.43
CA SER A 91 -10.39 -15.75 -4.54
C SER A 91 -10.02 -15.23 -3.17
N ASN A 92 -8.73 -15.18 -2.88
CA ASN A 92 -8.19 -14.66 -1.63
C ASN A 92 -7.02 -13.72 -1.91
N ILE A 93 -7.20 -12.46 -1.50
CA ILE A 93 -6.18 -11.42 -1.53
C ILE A 93 -5.73 -11.15 -0.10
N VAL A 94 -4.43 -11.03 0.10
CA VAL A 94 -3.82 -10.84 1.42
C VAL A 94 -2.86 -9.66 1.41
N ILE A 95 -3.02 -8.75 2.37
CA ILE A 95 -1.97 -7.80 2.75
C ILE A 95 -1.01 -8.52 3.69
N ARG A 96 0.28 -8.55 3.35
CA ARG A 96 1.32 -9.15 4.17
C ARG A 96 2.25 -8.09 4.75
N ARG A 97 2.74 -8.34 5.96
CA ARG A 97 3.87 -7.64 6.56
C ARG A 97 5.03 -8.62 6.72
N ASN A 98 6.19 -8.29 6.15
CA ASN A 98 7.41 -9.13 6.20
C ASN A 98 7.16 -10.57 5.75
N GLY A 99 6.34 -10.76 4.71
CA GLY A 99 5.98 -12.06 4.17
C GLY A 99 4.89 -12.82 4.96
N SER A 100 4.46 -12.33 6.12
CA SER A 100 3.38 -12.93 6.92
C SER A 100 2.04 -12.28 6.60
N GLY A 101 1.00 -13.10 6.33
CA GLY A 101 -0.36 -12.64 6.11
C GLY A 101 -0.91 -11.91 7.32
N ARG A 102 -1.49 -10.72 7.11
CA ARG A 102 -2.06 -9.88 8.18
C ARG A 102 -3.55 -9.69 8.01
N HIS A 103 -3.98 -9.32 6.82
CA HIS A 103 -5.37 -9.00 6.52
C HIS A 103 -5.73 -9.60 5.18
N SER A 104 -6.89 -10.23 5.09
CA SER A 104 -7.34 -10.89 3.87
C SER A 104 -8.75 -10.47 3.48
N SER A 105 -9.02 -10.52 2.19
CA SER A 105 -10.35 -10.45 1.60
C SER A 105 -10.59 -11.73 0.80
N TYR A 106 -11.63 -12.44 1.18
CA TYR A 106 -11.98 -13.74 0.60
C TYR A 106 -13.35 -13.67 -0.08
N THR A 107 -13.45 -14.20 -1.30
CA THR A 107 -14.71 -14.30 -2.04
C THR A 107 -14.91 -15.71 -2.57
N GLN A 108 -16.18 -16.16 -2.65
CA GLN A 108 -16.54 -17.45 -3.23
C GLN A 108 -17.35 -17.24 -4.51
N ASN A 109 -17.11 -18.10 -5.51
CA ASN A 109 -17.81 -18.10 -6.80
C ASN A 109 -17.88 -16.71 -7.45
N ALA A 110 -16.77 -16.00 -7.38
CA ALA A 110 -16.67 -14.59 -7.73
C ALA A 110 -16.40 -14.44 -9.22
N THR A 111 -17.36 -13.85 -9.93
CA THR A 111 -17.18 -13.36 -11.29
C THR A 111 -17.26 -11.84 -11.26
N TYR A 112 -16.16 -11.16 -11.59
CA TYR A 112 -16.07 -9.69 -11.58
C TYR A 112 -16.50 -9.03 -10.26
N LEU A 113 -16.24 -9.68 -9.12
CA LEU A 113 -16.44 -9.09 -7.80
C LEU A 113 -15.25 -8.24 -7.39
N ARG A 114 -15.49 -7.30 -6.48
CA ARG A 114 -14.44 -6.45 -5.92
C ARG A 114 -13.92 -7.01 -4.60
N HIS A 115 -12.60 -7.14 -4.51
CA HIS A 115 -11.91 -7.17 -3.23
C HIS A 115 -11.65 -5.75 -2.76
N ASN A 116 -11.89 -5.51 -1.48
CA ASN A 116 -11.54 -4.26 -0.82
C ASN A 116 -10.99 -4.59 0.57
N ILE A 117 -9.80 -4.09 0.86
CA ILE A 117 -9.15 -4.20 2.16
C ILE A 117 -8.68 -2.81 2.56
N ALA A 118 -9.05 -2.38 3.76
CA ALA A 118 -8.59 -1.12 4.34
C ALA A 118 -8.21 -1.38 5.79
N VAL A 119 -6.97 -1.08 6.17
CA VAL A 119 -6.41 -1.45 7.47
C VAL A 119 -5.46 -0.39 8.00
N VAL A 120 -5.31 -0.37 9.30
CA VAL A 120 -4.21 0.33 9.99
C VAL A 120 -3.29 -0.72 10.57
N GLU A 121 -1.99 -0.61 10.31
CA GLU A 121 -0.97 -1.53 10.76
C GLU A 121 0.21 -0.76 11.35
N TYR A 122 0.73 -1.22 12.49
CA TYR A 122 1.99 -0.70 13.02
C TYR A 122 3.16 -1.34 12.29
N LEU A 123 4.08 -0.51 11.78
CA LEU A 123 5.32 -0.95 11.18
C LEU A 123 6.51 -0.44 11.97
N ALA A 124 7.49 -1.30 12.19
CA ALA A 124 8.83 -0.89 12.60
C ALA A 124 9.60 -0.33 11.39
N VAL A 125 10.71 0.34 11.63
CA VAL A 125 11.61 0.78 10.55
C VAL A 125 12.07 -0.41 9.73
N ASN A 126 12.02 -0.30 8.41
CA ASN A 126 12.34 -1.34 7.42
C ASN A 126 11.36 -2.52 7.35
N ASP A 127 10.26 -2.52 8.12
CA ASP A 127 9.17 -3.43 7.81
C ASP A 127 8.63 -3.14 6.41
N TYR A 128 8.28 -4.21 5.68
CA TYR A 128 7.68 -4.06 4.36
C TYR A 128 6.26 -4.62 4.29
N VAL A 129 5.49 -4.03 3.38
CA VAL A 129 4.13 -4.48 3.05
C VAL A 129 4.02 -4.75 1.56
N ASP A 130 3.43 -5.89 1.22
CA ASP A 130 3.10 -6.29 -0.15
C ASP A 130 1.70 -6.90 -0.23
N ILE A 131 1.20 -7.07 -1.45
CA ILE A 131 -0.10 -7.69 -1.73
C ILE A 131 0.12 -9.04 -2.39
N VAL A 132 -0.59 -10.05 -1.92
CA VAL A 132 -0.51 -11.41 -2.46
C VAL A 132 -1.88 -11.91 -2.88
N LEU A 133 -1.95 -12.47 -4.06
CA LEU A 133 -3.02 -13.36 -4.49
C LEU A 133 -2.68 -14.78 -4.02
N GLU A 134 -3.38 -15.30 -3.01
CA GLU A 134 -3.16 -16.67 -2.54
C GLU A 134 -3.82 -17.70 -3.46
N HIS A 135 -4.97 -17.36 -4.00
CA HIS A 135 -5.66 -18.14 -5.04
C HIS A 135 -6.75 -17.31 -5.72
N GLY A 136 -7.20 -17.77 -6.88
CA GLY A 136 -8.19 -17.10 -7.70
C GLY A 136 -7.57 -16.25 -8.79
N GLY A 137 -8.19 -15.14 -9.15
CA GLY A 137 -7.71 -14.29 -10.22
C GLY A 137 -7.98 -12.80 -9.99
N VAL A 138 -7.05 -11.96 -10.44
CA VAL A 138 -7.18 -10.50 -10.50
C VAL A 138 -7.31 -10.08 -11.95
N HIS A 139 -8.31 -9.27 -12.25
CA HIS A 139 -8.51 -8.67 -13.56
C HIS A 139 -7.56 -7.49 -13.73
N GLY A 140 -6.78 -7.49 -14.82
CA GLY A 140 -5.79 -6.44 -15.08
C GLY A 140 -6.39 -5.05 -15.21
N GLY A 141 -5.72 -4.05 -14.65
CA GLY A 141 -6.06 -2.64 -14.77
C GLY A 141 -7.24 -2.14 -13.92
N PHE A 142 -7.80 -2.99 -13.05
CA PHE A 142 -8.88 -2.63 -12.12
C PHE A 142 -8.44 -2.75 -10.67
N ASP A 143 -7.24 -2.29 -10.38
CA ASP A 143 -6.59 -2.40 -9.09
C ASP A 143 -6.04 -1.07 -8.60
N HIS A 144 -5.93 -0.96 -7.28
CA HIS A 144 -5.32 0.19 -6.60
C HIS A 144 -4.74 -0.26 -5.27
N PHE A 145 -3.49 0.07 -5.02
CA PHE A 145 -2.86 -0.09 -3.72
C PHE A 145 -2.29 1.24 -3.26
N SER A 146 -2.73 1.69 -2.10
CA SER A 146 -2.32 2.97 -1.52
C SER A 146 -1.96 2.79 -0.05
N GLY A 147 -1.08 3.63 0.45
CA GLY A 147 -0.77 3.69 1.87
C GLY A 147 -0.10 5.00 2.25
N PHE A 148 -0.21 5.36 3.53
CA PHE A 148 0.44 6.54 4.09
C PHE A 148 0.63 6.40 5.60
N LEU A 149 1.61 7.14 6.13
CA LEU A 149 1.86 7.25 7.56
C LEU A 149 0.76 8.10 8.23
N ILE A 150 0.18 7.57 9.29
CA ILE A 150 -0.78 8.32 10.14
C ILE A 150 -0.03 9.08 11.24
N GLY A 151 0.96 8.43 11.88
CA GLY A 151 1.74 8.97 13.00
C GLY A 151 2.41 7.90 13.84
#